data_39e6ea044b0a4dec571dcc343eba0810
#
_entry.id   39e6ea044b0a4dec571dcc343eba0810
#
_cell.length_a   1.000
_cell.length_b   1.000
_cell.length_c   1.000
_cell.angle_alpha   90.00
_cell.angle_beta   90.00
_cell.angle_gamma   90.00
#
_symmetry.space_group_name_H-M   'P 1'
#
loop_
_entity.id
_entity.type
_entity.pdbx_description
1 polymer ?
#
loop_
_entity_poly.entity_id
_entity_poly.type
_entity_poly.pdbx_seq_one_letter_code
_entity_poly.pdbx_strand_id
1 'polypeptide(L)'
;SLKKELNANAKVLLGGDFEINTRNEKVNEQYLKKIEKFGTISSTVEFSTMLANSTKSDAKTFFIRLKAIDQKYPLYGSVQSFPDNALTLLQTTKNSIVVNKKIFETLKLKVNDTVFIKQTAFKVVGYVESVPDLGRALLFGDFAVVSTNSFLNLNINTLGSFINYEYRVKLNNDNINFKQELENLTKNYPSYSVRYPENSSNNLKKLIDNFSQFLSL
;
A
#
# COMPACT_ATOMS: atom_id res chain seq x y z
N SER A 1 15.05 23.18 8.31
CA SER A 1 14.22 23.55 9.47
C SER A 1 13.33 22.37 9.88
N LEU A 2 12.86 22.40 11.10
CA LEU A 2 11.92 21.39 11.63
C LEU A 2 10.66 21.27 10.75
N LYS A 3 10.14 22.39 10.26
CA LYS A 3 8.97 22.40 9.38
C LYS A 3 9.23 21.65 8.06
N LYS A 4 10.41 21.81 7.46
CA LYS A 4 10.78 21.09 6.23
C LYS A 4 10.91 19.58 6.48
N GLU A 5 11.48 19.20 7.62
CA GLU A 5 11.60 17.80 8.02
C GLU A 5 10.23 17.16 8.25
N LEU A 6 9.32 17.85 8.94
CA LEU A 6 7.96 17.38 9.16
C LEU A 6 7.20 17.22 7.85
N ASN A 7 7.35 18.17 6.91
CA ASN A 7 6.72 18.07 5.60
C ASN A 7 7.28 16.92 4.77
N ALA A 8 8.61 16.73 4.79
CA ALA A 8 9.24 15.61 4.09
C ALA A 8 8.78 14.27 4.65
N ASN A 9 8.70 14.12 5.97
CA ASN A 9 8.20 12.91 6.63
C ASN A 9 6.72 12.66 6.34
N ALA A 10 5.91 13.72 6.28
CA ALA A 10 4.49 13.61 5.93
C ALA A 10 4.29 13.10 4.50
N LYS A 11 5.10 13.56 3.55
CA LYS A 11 5.08 13.06 2.17
C LYS A 11 5.46 11.58 2.07
N VAL A 12 6.44 11.15 2.86
CA VAL A 12 6.83 9.72 2.93
C VAL A 12 5.69 8.89 3.53
N LEU A 13 5.05 9.36 4.60
CA LEU A 13 3.94 8.65 5.25
C LEU A 13 2.72 8.48 4.33
N LEU A 14 2.39 9.50 3.57
CA LEU A 14 1.33 9.42 2.56
C LEU A 14 1.79 8.62 1.33
N GLY A 15 3.05 8.76 0.96
CA GLY A 15 3.63 8.19 -0.25
C GLY A 15 3.47 9.07 -1.49
N GLY A 16 3.10 10.34 -1.32
CA GLY A 16 2.88 11.28 -2.41
C GLY A 16 2.67 12.70 -1.93
N ASP A 17 2.60 13.62 -2.88
CA ASP A 17 2.18 15.01 -2.62
C ASP A 17 0.66 15.11 -2.41
N PHE A 18 -0.08 14.18 -2.99
CA PHE A 18 -1.48 13.89 -2.67
C PHE A 18 -1.81 12.46 -3.07
N GLU A 19 -2.94 11.98 -2.59
CA GLU A 19 -3.47 10.64 -2.87
C GLU A 19 -4.96 10.74 -3.17
N ILE A 20 -5.38 10.05 -4.22
CA ILE A 20 -6.80 9.79 -4.50
C ILE A 20 -7.09 8.37 -4.06
N ASN A 21 -8.13 8.19 -3.26
CA ASN A 21 -8.56 6.88 -2.78
C ASN A 21 -9.98 6.61 -3.22
N THR A 22 -10.21 5.43 -3.77
CA THR A 22 -11.54 4.94 -4.13
C THR A 22 -11.78 3.56 -3.53
N ARG A 23 -13.03 3.25 -3.24
CA ARG A 23 -13.40 1.98 -2.63
C ARG A 23 -14.23 1.18 -3.63
N ASN A 24 -13.80 -0.06 -3.88
CA ASN A 24 -14.46 -1.04 -4.75
C ASN A 24 -14.56 -0.66 -6.24
N GLU A 25 -14.04 0.47 -6.63
CA GLU A 25 -14.00 0.89 -8.03
C GLU A 25 -12.70 1.61 -8.36
N LYS A 26 -12.22 1.44 -9.56
CA LYS A 26 -11.09 2.21 -10.07
C LYS A 26 -11.57 3.62 -10.42
N VAL A 27 -10.67 4.60 -10.41
CA VAL A 27 -11.01 5.94 -10.90
C VAL A 27 -11.35 5.90 -12.40
N ASN A 28 -12.20 6.83 -12.80
CA ASN A 28 -12.55 7.03 -14.20
C ASN A 28 -11.29 7.35 -15.02
N GLU A 29 -11.17 6.78 -16.22
CA GLU A 29 -9.99 6.97 -17.08
C GLU A 29 -9.75 8.43 -17.47
N GLN A 30 -10.81 9.20 -17.72
CA GLN A 30 -10.68 10.62 -18.05
C GLN A 30 -10.17 11.41 -16.86
N TYR A 31 -10.63 11.08 -15.65
CA TYR A 31 -10.11 11.66 -14.42
C TYR A 31 -8.63 11.34 -14.26
N LEU A 32 -8.25 10.10 -14.45
CA LEU A 32 -6.86 9.67 -14.33
C LEU A 32 -5.94 10.42 -15.30
N LYS A 33 -6.36 10.61 -16.55
CA LYS A 33 -5.61 11.39 -17.54
C LYS A 33 -5.38 12.82 -17.11
N LYS A 34 -6.36 13.43 -16.44
CA LYS A 34 -6.22 14.79 -15.90
C LYS A 34 -5.26 14.83 -14.71
N ILE A 35 -5.31 13.81 -13.85
CA ILE A 35 -4.38 13.68 -12.72
C ILE A 35 -2.93 13.49 -13.19
N GLU A 36 -2.70 12.77 -14.28
CA GLU A 36 -1.37 12.57 -14.87
C GLU A 36 -0.66 13.87 -15.22
N LYS A 37 -1.41 14.93 -15.47
CA LYS A 37 -0.85 16.26 -15.75
C LYS A 37 -0.19 16.90 -14.54
N PHE A 38 -0.56 16.49 -13.32
CA PHE A 38 0.05 17.01 -12.09
C PHE A 38 1.43 16.42 -11.83
N GLY A 39 1.66 15.17 -12.21
CA GLY A 39 2.93 14.53 -11.92
C GLY A 39 2.94 13.03 -12.19
N THR A 40 3.90 12.37 -11.56
CA THR A 40 4.06 10.91 -11.66
C THR A 40 3.08 10.22 -10.74
N ILE A 41 2.35 9.23 -11.26
CA ILE A 41 1.36 8.46 -10.51
C ILE A 41 1.89 7.07 -10.21
N SER A 42 1.73 6.63 -8.97
CA SER A 42 1.83 5.23 -8.58
C SER A 42 0.45 4.74 -8.13
N SER A 43 -0.03 3.68 -8.78
CA SER A 43 -1.32 3.07 -8.48
C SER A 43 -1.10 1.81 -7.66
N THR A 44 -1.74 1.74 -6.51
CA THR A 44 -1.69 0.58 -5.62
C THR A 44 -3.09 0.12 -5.26
N VAL A 45 -3.20 -1.13 -4.83
CA VAL A 45 -4.48 -1.72 -4.40
C VAL A 45 -4.25 -2.36 -3.05
N GLU A 46 -5.17 -2.17 -2.13
CA GLU A 46 -5.12 -2.82 -0.82
C GLU A 46 -6.43 -3.48 -0.46
N PHE A 47 -6.35 -4.66 0.12
CA PHE A 47 -7.49 -5.31 0.75
C PHE A 47 -7.01 -6.30 1.81
N SER A 48 -7.92 -6.66 2.71
CA SER A 48 -7.66 -7.65 3.75
C SER A 48 -8.04 -9.05 3.27
N THR A 49 -7.19 -10.02 3.54
CA THR A 49 -7.41 -11.41 3.13
C THR A 49 -6.65 -12.35 4.07
N MET A 50 -6.78 -13.64 3.83
CA MET A 50 -6.05 -14.68 4.56
C MET A 50 -4.90 -15.20 3.70
N LEU A 51 -3.71 -15.32 4.30
CA LEU A 51 -2.57 -16.02 3.73
C LEU A 51 -2.43 -17.36 4.44
N ALA A 52 -2.21 -18.42 3.69
CA ALA A 52 -2.05 -19.78 4.22
C ALA A 52 -0.76 -20.40 3.72
N ASN A 53 -0.17 -21.29 4.53
CA ASN A 53 1.03 -22.04 4.13
C ASN A 53 0.73 -23.29 3.32
N SER A 54 -0.54 -23.71 3.25
CA SER A 54 -0.98 -24.83 2.42
C SER A 54 -2.44 -24.66 2.03
N THR A 55 -2.95 -25.54 1.17
CA THR A 55 -4.38 -25.61 0.81
C THR A 55 -5.15 -26.62 1.63
N LYS A 56 -4.49 -27.29 2.58
CA LYS A 56 -5.10 -28.31 3.44
C LYS A 56 -5.87 -27.67 4.59
N SER A 57 -6.78 -28.44 5.21
CA SER A 57 -7.61 -27.96 6.32
C SER A 57 -6.82 -27.61 7.59
N ASP A 58 -5.62 -28.19 7.76
CA ASP A 58 -4.72 -27.91 8.89
C ASP A 58 -3.72 -26.80 8.63
N ALA A 59 -3.88 -26.04 7.55
CA ALA A 59 -3.01 -24.95 7.19
C ALA A 59 -2.92 -23.89 8.29
N LYS A 60 -1.71 -23.37 8.50
CA LYS A 60 -1.52 -22.14 9.30
C LYS A 60 -1.93 -20.95 8.46
N THR A 61 -2.73 -20.09 9.03
CA THR A 61 -3.27 -18.91 8.35
C THR A 61 -2.94 -17.63 9.09
N PHE A 62 -2.80 -16.55 8.32
CA PHE A 62 -2.60 -15.20 8.84
C PHE A 62 -3.61 -14.28 8.18
N PHE A 63 -4.30 -13.49 8.99
CA PHE A 63 -5.07 -12.36 8.45
C PHE A 63 -4.08 -11.25 8.09
N ILE A 64 -4.07 -10.86 6.83
CA ILE A 64 -3.10 -9.89 6.30
C ILE A 64 -3.78 -8.75 5.57
N ARG A 65 -3.04 -7.65 5.50
CA ARG A 65 -3.29 -6.60 4.52
C ARG A 65 -2.44 -6.91 3.29
N LEU A 66 -3.08 -7.18 2.16
CA LEU A 66 -2.38 -7.41 0.89
C LEU A 66 -2.31 -6.10 0.11
N LYS A 67 -1.11 -5.73 -0.31
CA LYS A 67 -0.85 -4.54 -1.12
C LYS A 67 -0.32 -4.96 -2.49
N ALA A 68 -1.02 -4.56 -3.53
CA ALA A 68 -0.55 -4.73 -4.91
C ALA A 68 0.10 -3.45 -5.39
N ILE A 69 1.33 -3.53 -5.86
CA ILE A 69 2.13 -2.36 -6.25
C ILE A 69 2.45 -2.37 -7.74
N ASP A 70 2.50 -1.17 -8.32
CA ASP A 70 3.02 -0.98 -9.68
C ASP A 70 4.55 -0.79 -9.66
N GLN A 71 5.13 -0.56 -10.83
CA GLN A 71 6.57 -0.42 -11.01
C GLN A 71 7.12 0.90 -10.45
N LYS A 72 6.26 1.89 -10.22
CA LYS A 72 6.66 3.23 -9.74
C LYS A 72 6.68 3.35 -8.23
N TYR A 73 6.11 2.38 -7.54
CA TYR A 73 6.06 2.36 -6.08
C TYR A 73 7.43 2.01 -5.48
N PRO A 74 7.89 2.68 -4.41
CA PRO A 74 7.30 3.86 -3.79
C PRO A 74 7.77 5.16 -4.48
N LEU A 75 6.90 6.18 -4.50
CA LEU A 75 7.27 7.50 -5.03
C LEU A 75 8.14 8.29 -4.05
N TYR A 76 7.93 8.09 -2.75
CA TYR A 76 8.69 8.68 -1.65
C TYR A 76 9.10 7.60 -0.67
N GLY A 77 10.26 7.78 -0.04
CA GLY A 77 10.79 6.84 0.91
C GLY A 77 11.40 5.60 0.27
N SER A 78 11.68 4.61 1.08
CA SER A 78 12.28 3.35 0.64
C SER A 78 11.63 2.17 1.35
N VAL A 79 11.70 1.01 0.71
CA VAL A 79 11.26 -0.26 1.28
C VAL A 79 12.50 -1.01 1.78
N GLN A 80 12.47 -1.42 3.03
CA GLN A 80 13.51 -2.27 3.60
C GLN A 80 13.08 -3.73 3.42
N SER A 81 13.79 -4.43 2.58
CA SER A 81 13.49 -5.81 2.22
C SER A 81 14.73 -6.70 2.22
N PHE A 82 14.48 -7.99 2.25
CA PHE A 82 15.48 -9.03 2.00
C PHE A 82 14.92 -10.00 0.95
N PRO A 83 15.65 -10.24 -0.17
CA PRO A 83 16.83 -9.50 -0.59
C PRO A 83 16.51 -8.03 -0.91
N ASP A 84 17.52 -7.20 -1.03
CA ASP A 84 17.34 -5.75 -1.27
C ASP A 84 16.52 -5.44 -2.52
N ASN A 85 16.57 -6.32 -3.51
CA ASN A 85 15.86 -6.19 -4.78
C ASN A 85 14.48 -6.90 -4.78
N ALA A 86 13.91 -7.22 -3.63
CA ALA A 86 12.68 -8.01 -3.55
C ALA A 86 11.52 -7.37 -4.34
N LEU A 87 11.38 -6.05 -4.32
CA LEU A 87 10.34 -5.36 -5.09
C LEU A 87 10.55 -5.50 -6.60
N THR A 88 11.78 -5.46 -7.07
CA THR A 88 12.11 -5.74 -8.46
C THR A 88 11.73 -7.16 -8.84
N LEU A 89 11.99 -8.12 -7.97
CA LEU A 89 11.62 -9.51 -8.18
C LEU A 89 10.11 -9.70 -8.29
N LEU A 90 9.31 -8.93 -7.54
CA LEU A 90 7.85 -8.94 -7.67
C LEU A 90 7.40 -8.56 -9.08
N GLN A 91 8.08 -7.61 -9.71
CA GLN A 91 7.70 -7.15 -11.05
C GLN A 91 8.17 -8.09 -12.15
N THR A 92 9.22 -8.87 -11.91
CA THR A 92 9.84 -9.75 -12.92
C THR A 92 9.47 -11.22 -12.73
N THR A 93 8.90 -11.61 -11.60
CA THR A 93 8.51 -12.99 -11.29
C THR A 93 6.99 -13.10 -11.17
N LYS A 94 6.40 -13.87 -12.06
CA LYS A 94 4.94 -14.08 -12.07
C LYS A 94 4.47 -14.77 -10.79
N ASN A 95 3.33 -14.33 -10.26
CA ASN A 95 2.72 -14.88 -9.04
C ASN A 95 3.70 -15.01 -7.89
N SER A 96 4.40 -13.92 -7.61
CA SER A 96 5.35 -13.82 -6.51
C SER A 96 4.83 -12.89 -5.42
N ILE A 97 5.36 -13.07 -4.22
CA ILE A 97 4.93 -12.37 -3.03
C ILE A 97 6.12 -12.09 -2.11
N VAL A 98 6.06 -10.96 -1.45
CA VAL A 98 6.95 -10.60 -0.36
C VAL A 98 6.08 -10.49 0.90
N VAL A 99 6.42 -11.21 1.94
CA VAL A 99 5.66 -11.19 3.21
C VAL A 99 6.40 -10.36 4.25
N ASN A 100 5.71 -9.92 5.30
CA ASN A 100 6.42 -9.26 6.38
C ASN A 100 7.31 -10.27 7.13
N LYS A 101 8.34 -9.74 7.80
CA LYS A 101 9.36 -10.56 8.46
C LYS A 101 8.77 -11.55 9.47
N LYS A 102 7.75 -11.13 10.22
CA LYS A 102 7.09 -11.98 11.21
C LYS A 102 6.49 -13.25 10.58
N ILE A 103 5.78 -13.12 9.47
CA ILE A 103 5.22 -14.27 8.75
C ILE A 103 6.34 -15.15 8.23
N PHE A 104 7.36 -14.55 7.64
CA PHE A 104 8.51 -15.27 7.09
C PHE A 104 9.18 -16.15 8.14
N GLU A 105 9.40 -15.61 9.32
CA GLU A 105 10.03 -16.32 10.44
C GLU A 105 9.08 -17.35 11.07
N THR A 106 7.82 -17.00 11.30
CA THR A 106 6.86 -17.88 11.97
C THR A 106 6.56 -19.12 11.13
N LEU A 107 6.43 -18.98 9.83
CA LEU A 107 6.22 -20.09 8.91
C LEU A 107 7.53 -20.78 8.49
N LYS A 108 8.66 -20.29 8.96
CA LYS A 108 10.00 -20.82 8.60
C LYS A 108 10.18 -20.87 7.08
N LEU A 109 9.76 -19.80 6.40
CA LEU A 109 9.83 -19.70 4.96
C LEU A 109 11.26 -19.52 4.47
N LYS A 110 11.49 -20.00 3.26
CA LYS A 110 12.71 -19.75 2.48
C LYS A 110 12.28 -19.12 1.17
N VAL A 111 13.19 -18.38 0.55
CA VAL A 111 12.99 -17.89 -0.81
C VAL A 111 12.69 -19.07 -1.72
N ASN A 112 11.69 -18.92 -2.57
CA ASN A 112 11.10 -19.93 -3.48
C ASN A 112 10.05 -20.85 -2.84
N ASP A 113 9.81 -20.76 -1.55
CA ASP A 113 8.67 -21.45 -0.94
C ASP A 113 7.34 -20.88 -1.49
N THR A 114 6.27 -21.67 -1.34
CA THR A 114 4.94 -21.31 -1.80
C THR A 114 4.03 -20.99 -0.62
N VAL A 115 3.27 -19.89 -0.77
CA VAL A 115 2.13 -19.56 0.11
C VAL A 115 0.88 -19.38 -0.75
N PHE A 116 -0.28 -19.34 -0.10
CA PHE A 116 -1.56 -19.32 -0.80
C PHE A 116 -2.43 -18.18 -0.33
N ILE A 117 -3.05 -17.48 -1.28
CA ILE A 117 -4.10 -16.49 -1.04
C ILE A 117 -5.30 -16.92 -1.89
N LYS A 118 -6.45 -17.16 -1.23
CA LYS A 118 -7.66 -17.64 -1.91
C LYS A 118 -7.38 -18.87 -2.80
N GLN A 119 -6.56 -19.77 -2.29
CA GLN A 119 -6.12 -21.00 -2.97
C GLN A 119 -5.22 -20.78 -4.19
N THR A 120 -4.86 -19.55 -4.48
CA THR A 120 -3.88 -19.23 -5.52
C THR A 120 -2.47 -19.28 -4.94
N ALA A 121 -1.58 -20.01 -5.62
CA ALA A 121 -0.20 -20.16 -5.20
C ALA A 121 0.65 -18.93 -5.56
N PHE A 122 1.44 -18.47 -4.60
CA PHE A 122 2.42 -17.42 -4.76
C PHE A 122 3.79 -17.88 -4.31
N LYS A 123 4.79 -17.58 -5.14
CA LYS A 123 6.19 -17.86 -4.81
C LYS A 123 6.75 -16.76 -3.92
N VAL A 124 7.25 -17.13 -2.76
CA VAL A 124 7.90 -16.18 -1.84
C VAL A 124 9.26 -15.79 -2.41
N VAL A 125 9.45 -14.51 -2.69
CA VAL A 125 10.72 -13.97 -3.20
C VAL A 125 11.50 -13.18 -2.17
N GLY A 126 10.96 -13.02 -0.96
CA GLY A 126 11.62 -12.34 0.12
C GLY A 126 10.69 -11.91 1.23
N TYR A 127 11.21 -11.12 2.15
CA TYR A 127 10.42 -10.48 3.19
C TYR A 127 10.71 -8.99 3.27
N VAL A 128 9.78 -8.25 3.86
CA VAL A 128 9.92 -6.81 4.13
C VAL A 128 9.89 -6.55 5.63
N GLU A 129 10.74 -5.64 6.08
CA GLU A 129 10.73 -5.15 7.44
C GLU A 129 9.80 -3.96 7.58
N SER A 130 9.82 -3.06 6.59
CA SER A 130 8.95 -1.90 6.57
C SER A 130 8.70 -1.41 5.15
N VAL A 131 7.56 -0.78 4.96
CA VAL A 131 7.23 0.02 3.78
C VAL A 131 6.87 1.43 4.25
N PRO A 132 7.17 2.48 3.45
CA PRO A 132 7.10 3.85 3.94
C PRO A 132 5.67 4.34 4.22
N ASP A 133 4.69 3.87 3.48
CA ASP A 133 3.30 4.34 3.50
C ASP A 133 2.32 3.42 4.23
N LEU A 134 2.81 2.45 5.00
CA LEU A 134 1.95 1.52 5.72
C LEU A 134 1.39 2.06 7.04
N GLY A 135 1.67 3.27 7.41
CA GLY A 135 1.22 4.00 8.60
C GLY A 135 0.46 3.23 9.68
N ARG A 136 -0.77 2.82 9.38
CA ARG A 136 -1.59 2.03 10.29
C ARG A 136 -1.24 0.55 10.36
N ALA A 137 -0.85 -0.05 9.25
CA ALA A 137 -0.60 -1.49 9.18
C ALA A 137 0.66 -1.90 9.96
N LEU A 138 1.66 -1.02 10.06
CA LEU A 138 2.85 -1.25 10.89
C LEU A 138 2.52 -1.42 12.38
N LEU A 139 1.42 -0.80 12.84
CA LEU A 139 1.02 -0.85 14.24
C LEU A 139 0.07 -2.02 14.55
N PHE A 140 -0.62 -2.58 13.57
CA PHE A 140 -1.79 -3.42 13.82
C PHE A 140 -1.87 -4.74 13.06
N GLY A 141 -0.85 -5.14 12.29
CA GLY A 141 -1.02 -6.43 11.66
C GLY A 141 0.04 -6.85 10.66
N ASP A 142 -0.17 -8.04 10.19
CA ASP A 142 0.65 -8.66 9.18
C ASP A 142 0.27 -8.14 7.79
N PHE A 143 1.25 -8.11 6.90
CA PHE A 143 1.03 -7.64 5.54
C PHE A 143 1.88 -8.43 4.54
N ALA A 144 1.47 -8.36 3.29
CA ALA A 144 2.22 -8.89 2.18
C ALA A 144 2.09 -7.98 0.96
N VAL A 145 3.04 -8.10 0.05
CA VAL A 145 3.10 -7.26 -1.15
C VAL A 145 3.21 -8.15 -2.37
N VAL A 146 2.42 -7.85 -3.38
CA VAL A 146 2.45 -8.50 -4.70
C VAL A 146 2.52 -7.43 -5.79
N SER A 147 2.81 -7.83 -7.02
CA SER A 147 2.69 -6.90 -8.15
C SER A 147 1.22 -6.75 -8.57
N THR A 148 0.90 -5.63 -9.21
CA THR A 148 -0.42 -5.43 -9.81
C THR A 148 -0.78 -6.56 -10.78
N ASN A 149 0.19 -7.02 -11.57
CA ASN A 149 -0.03 -8.12 -12.51
C ASN A 149 -0.40 -9.42 -11.80
N SER A 150 0.28 -9.74 -10.70
CA SER A 150 -0.06 -10.93 -9.89
C SER A 150 -1.42 -10.78 -9.22
N PHE A 151 -1.77 -9.57 -8.78
CA PHE A 151 -3.08 -9.28 -8.19
C PHE A 151 -4.22 -9.58 -9.16
N LEU A 152 -4.06 -9.28 -10.45
CA LEU A 152 -5.07 -9.55 -11.47
C LEU A 152 -5.41 -11.05 -11.61
N ASN A 153 -4.49 -11.92 -11.21
CA ASN A 153 -4.71 -13.37 -11.22
C ASN A 153 -5.53 -13.86 -10.02
N LEU A 154 -5.71 -13.02 -9.00
CA LEU A 154 -6.62 -13.29 -7.90
C LEU A 154 -8.05 -13.06 -8.35
N ASN A 155 -8.87 -14.10 -8.28
CA ASN A 155 -10.29 -13.96 -8.59
C ASN A 155 -11.02 -13.35 -7.38
N ILE A 156 -11.09 -12.02 -7.35
CA ILE A 156 -11.71 -11.29 -6.24
C ILE A 156 -13.17 -11.01 -6.59
N ASN A 157 -13.98 -12.06 -6.64
CA ASN A 157 -15.44 -11.93 -6.67
C ASN A 157 -15.94 -11.92 -5.22
N THR A 158 -15.72 -10.83 -4.51
CA THR A 158 -16.05 -10.81 -3.09
C THR A 158 -17.19 -9.87 -2.80
N LEU A 159 -18.31 -10.46 -2.57
CA LEU A 159 -19.34 -9.92 -1.71
C LEU A 159 -18.73 -9.80 -0.30
N GLY A 160 -18.48 -8.56 0.16
CA GLY A 160 -18.08 -8.29 1.54
C GLY A 160 -16.63 -7.87 1.80
N SER A 161 -15.73 -7.91 0.84
CA SER A 161 -14.39 -7.36 1.00
C SER A 161 -14.29 -5.98 0.36
N PHE A 162 -13.75 -5.01 1.11
CA PHE A 162 -13.49 -3.69 0.57
C PHE A 162 -12.12 -3.67 -0.10
N ILE A 163 -12.10 -3.28 -1.37
CA ILE A 163 -10.88 -3.08 -2.14
C ILE A 163 -10.63 -1.57 -2.21
N ASN A 164 -9.50 -1.13 -1.70
CA ASN A 164 -9.06 0.25 -1.77
C ASN A 164 -8.13 0.42 -2.96
N TYR A 165 -8.49 1.30 -3.87
CA TYR A 165 -7.63 1.73 -4.97
C TYR A 165 -7.02 3.06 -4.58
N GLU A 166 -5.69 3.15 -4.64
CA GLU A 166 -4.94 4.29 -4.18
C GLU A 166 -4.06 4.81 -5.32
N TYR A 167 -4.20 6.09 -5.62
CA TYR A 167 -3.45 6.76 -6.67
C TYR A 167 -2.66 7.87 -6.02
N ARG A 168 -1.36 7.63 -5.83
CA ARG A 168 -0.46 8.61 -5.23
C ARG A 168 0.24 9.36 -6.32
N VAL A 169 0.43 10.65 -6.12
CA VAL A 169 1.03 11.53 -7.12
C VAL A 169 2.20 12.29 -6.50
N LYS A 170 3.33 12.24 -7.20
CA LYS A 170 4.48 13.09 -6.97
C LYS A 170 4.45 14.20 -8.00
N LEU A 171 4.29 15.44 -7.54
CA LEU A 171 4.20 16.61 -8.41
C LEU A 171 5.47 16.79 -9.26
N ASN A 172 5.28 17.14 -10.53
CA ASN A 172 6.40 17.48 -11.43
C ASN A 172 7.05 18.82 -11.07
N ASN A 173 6.22 19.76 -10.63
CA ASN A 173 6.64 21.11 -10.27
C ASN A 173 5.95 21.54 -8.97
N ASP A 174 6.58 22.43 -8.21
CA ASP A 174 5.97 23.06 -7.05
C ASP A 174 4.85 24.02 -7.51
N ASN A 175 3.70 23.46 -7.83
CA ASN A 175 2.51 24.25 -8.15
C ASN A 175 1.74 24.54 -6.86
N ILE A 176 1.82 25.78 -6.39
CA ILE A 176 1.16 26.23 -5.16
C ILE A 176 -0.36 26.08 -5.23
N ASN A 177 -0.93 26.15 -6.42
CA ASN A 177 -2.38 26.13 -6.64
C ASN A 177 -2.94 24.74 -7.00
N PHE A 178 -2.13 23.69 -6.94
CA PHE A 178 -2.57 22.36 -7.35
C PHE A 178 -3.79 21.85 -6.56
N LYS A 179 -3.90 22.20 -5.29
CA LYS A 179 -5.01 21.79 -4.43
C LYS A 179 -6.35 22.29 -4.96
N GLN A 180 -6.40 23.55 -5.37
CA GLN A 180 -7.63 24.15 -5.91
C GLN A 180 -8.03 23.48 -7.23
N GLU A 181 -7.08 23.28 -8.12
CA GLU A 181 -7.33 22.59 -9.39
C GLU A 181 -7.82 21.16 -9.17
N LEU A 182 -7.16 20.44 -8.24
CA LEU A 182 -7.52 19.08 -7.89
C LEU A 182 -8.92 19.00 -7.27
N GLU A 183 -9.27 19.91 -6.36
CA GLU A 183 -10.59 19.97 -5.75
C GLU A 183 -11.68 20.26 -6.78
N ASN A 184 -11.42 21.19 -7.71
CA ASN A 184 -12.35 21.49 -8.80
C ASN A 184 -12.57 20.28 -9.71
N LEU A 185 -11.52 19.55 -10.00
CA LEU A 185 -11.60 18.33 -10.81
C LEU A 185 -12.39 17.23 -10.09
N THR A 186 -12.13 17.07 -8.79
CA THR A 186 -12.66 15.96 -7.99
C THR A 186 -14.09 16.18 -7.51
N LYS A 187 -14.59 17.42 -7.50
CA LYS A 187 -15.96 17.72 -7.04
C LYS A 187 -17.04 16.96 -7.84
N ASN A 188 -16.76 16.59 -9.08
CA ASN A 188 -17.68 15.82 -9.92
C ASN A 188 -17.66 14.31 -9.59
N TYR A 189 -16.80 13.89 -8.69
CA TYR A 189 -16.61 12.50 -8.28
C TYR A 189 -16.70 12.40 -6.75
N PRO A 190 -17.91 12.52 -6.18
CA PRO A 190 -18.04 12.63 -4.70
C PRO A 190 -17.61 11.37 -3.94
N SER A 191 -17.52 10.23 -4.61
CA SER A 191 -17.01 8.99 -4.01
C SER A 191 -15.48 8.93 -3.92
N TYR A 192 -14.77 9.84 -4.57
CA TYR A 192 -13.31 9.90 -4.52
C TYR A 192 -12.85 10.71 -3.31
N SER A 193 -11.99 10.12 -2.50
CA SER A 193 -11.39 10.81 -1.36
C SER A 193 -10.01 11.33 -1.75
N VAL A 194 -9.73 12.59 -1.39
CA VAL A 194 -8.42 13.21 -1.59
C VAL A 194 -7.73 13.32 -0.23
N ARG A 195 -6.49 12.88 -0.17
CA ARG A 195 -5.65 13.02 1.02
C ARG A 195 -4.41 13.81 0.69
N TYR A 196 -3.98 14.61 1.64
CA TYR A 196 -2.75 15.40 1.59
C TYR A 196 -1.79 14.93 2.68
N PRO A 197 -0.48 15.21 2.56
CA PRO A 197 0.50 14.79 3.56
C PRO A 197 0.16 15.22 4.99
N GLU A 198 -0.41 16.39 5.18
CA GLU A 198 -0.80 16.90 6.48
C GLU A 198 -1.81 15.97 7.20
N ASN A 199 -2.72 15.38 6.44
CA ASN A 199 -3.72 14.44 6.97
C ASN A 199 -3.06 13.17 7.53
N SER A 200 -2.09 12.63 6.83
CA SER A 200 -1.37 11.42 7.27
C SER A 200 -0.54 11.66 8.52
N SER A 201 0.15 12.79 8.57
CA SER A 201 0.94 13.18 9.74
C SER A 201 0.06 13.36 10.98
N ASN A 202 -1.07 14.06 10.85
CA ASN A 202 -2.01 14.29 11.95
C ASN A 202 -2.63 12.98 12.46
N ASN A 203 -3.00 12.08 11.57
CA ASN A 203 -3.56 10.78 11.94
C ASN A 203 -2.55 9.92 12.70
N LEU A 204 -1.31 9.90 12.26
CA LEU A 204 -0.24 9.18 12.94
C LEU A 204 0.01 9.76 14.34
N LYS A 205 0.05 11.08 14.46
CA LYS A 205 0.21 11.76 15.74
C LYS A 205 -0.91 11.38 16.72
N LYS A 206 -2.16 11.40 16.28
CA LYS A 206 -3.31 10.99 17.11
C LYS A 206 -3.18 9.54 17.58
N LEU A 207 -2.73 8.63 16.71
CA LEU A 207 -2.53 7.23 17.07
C LEU A 207 -1.44 7.07 18.14
N ILE A 208 -0.33 7.78 17.99
CA ILE A 208 0.78 7.76 18.95
C ILE A 208 0.30 8.32 20.29
N ASP A 209 -0.42 9.44 20.28
CA ASP A 209 -0.95 10.07 21.51
C ASP A 209 -1.92 9.13 22.23
N ASN A 210 -2.84 8.51 21.51
CA ASN A 210 -3.79 7.54 22.07
C ASN A 210 -3.10 6.33 22.67
N PHE A 211 -2.09 5.80 21.99
CA PHE A 211 -1.31 4.66 22.48
C PHE A 211 -0.51 5.03 23.73
N SER A 212 0.10 6.20 23.75
CA SER A 212 0.84 6.71 24.91
C SER A 212 -0.07 6.89 26.13
N GLN A 213 -1.29 7.38 25.93
CA GLN A 213 -2.29 7.48 27.00
C GLN A 213 -2.68 6.11 27.56
N PHE A 214 -2.85 5.12 26.69
CA PHE A 214 -3.18 3.76 27.11
C PHE A 214 -2.06 3.13 27.95
N LEU A 215 -0.80 3.38 27.60
CA LEU A 215 0.34 2.86 28.34
C LEU A 215 0.58 3.55 29.68
N SER A 216 0.04 4.76 29.88
CA SER A 216 0.19 5.53 31.12
C SER A 216 -0.90 5.24 32.15
N LEU A 217 -1.86 4.38 31.84
CA LEU A 217 -2.88 3.89 32.76
C LEU A 217 -2.40 2.63 33.49
#